data_aa1bc44502e5929d455e8005c39fe3cf
#
_entry.id   aa1bc44502e5929d455e8005c39fe3cf
#
_cell.length_a   1.000
_cell.length_b   1.000
_cell.length_c   1.000
_cell.angle_alpha   90.00
_cell.angle_beta   90.00
_cell.angle_gamma   90.00
#
_symmetry.space_group_name_H-M   'P 1'
#
loop_
_entity.id
_entity.type
_entity.pdbx_description
1 polymer ?
#
loop_
_entity_poly.entity_id
_entity_poly.type
_entity_poly.pdbx_seq_one_letter_code
_entity_poly.pdbx_strand_id
1 'polypeptide(L)'
;MTYTTLDYTVTDRVLTLTLNRPDRLNAFTVAMADELEHAFRRASTDDAVGAIVVTGAGRAFCAGMDLATTGNVFGLDESQHPTLADMHDKLEDPAILRGVRDTGGRVVLAIYDCMKPVIGAINGAAVGIGATMTLPMDVRLAADGAKIGFVFGRLGIVP
;
A
#
# COMPACT_ATOMS: atom_id res chain seq x y z
N MET A 1 -10.96 2.02 -13.85
CA MET A 1 -10.84 0.80 -13.03
C MET A 1 -11.92 0.86 -11.97
N THR A 2 -12.63 -0.23 -11.71
CA THR A 2 -13.55 -0.36 -10.55
C THR A 2 -12.75 -0.99 -9.43
N TYR A 3 -12.75 -0.37 -8.25
CA TYR A 3 -12.05 -0.89 -7.07
C TYR A 3 -12.94 -1.94 -6.36
N THR A 4 -12.33 -2.97 -5.84
CA THR A 4 -12.98 -4.08 -5.13
C THR A 4 -12.52 -4.19 -3.67
N THR A 5 -11.35 -3.64 -3.37
CA THR A 5 -10.73 -3.66 -2.05
C THR A 5 -10.57 -2.26 -1.45
N LEU A 6 -10.96 -1.23 -2.20
CA LEU A 6 -10.88 0.17 -1.80
C LEU A 6 -12.20 0.88 -2.07
N ASP A 7 -12.53 1.87 -1.21
CA ASP A 7 -13.48 2.92 -1.53
C ASP A 7 -12.74 4.21 -1.88
N TYR A 8 -13.14 4.86 -2.97
CA TYR A 8 -12.54 6.09 -3.49
C TYR A 8 -13.62 7.17 -3.54
N THR A 9 -13.63 8.08 -2.58
CA THR A 9 -14.66 9.12 -2.48
C THR A 9 -14.02 10.50 -2.40
N VAL A 10 -14.41 11.41 -3.30
CA VAL A 10 -13.95 12.80 -3.29
C VAL A 10 -15.08 13.70 -2.82
N THR A 11 -14.83 14.48 -1.78
CA THR A 11 -15.75 15.50 -1.25
C THR A 11 -14.94 16.74 -0.89
N ASP A 12 -15.38 17.90 -1.32
CA ASP A 12 -14.73 19.20 -1.04
C ASP A 12 -13.21 19.17 -1.32
N ARG A 13 -12.83 18.56 -2.44
CA ARG A 13 -11.44 18.36 -2.90
C ARG A 13 -10.59 17.46 -2.02
N VAL A 14 -11.17 16.77 -1.05
CA VAL A 14 -10.48 15.74 -0.25
C VAL A 14 -10.88 14.37 -0.76
N LEU A 15 -9.90 13.60 -1.23
CA LEU A 15 -10.08 12.18 -1.51
C LEU A 15 -9.99 11.41 -0.19
N THR A 16 -11.05 10.71 0.19
CA THR A 16 -10.99 9.66 1.20
C THR A 16 -10.79 8.33 0.50
N LEU A 17 -9.62 7.74 0.70
CA LEU A 17 -9.25 6.43 0.20
C LEU A 17 -9.32 5.43 1.35
N THR A 18 -10.36 4.60 1.36
CA THR A 18 -10.62 3.66 2.45
C THR A 18 -10.22 2.24 2.04
N LEU A 19 -9.33 1.61 2.80
CA LEU A 19 -9.05 0.18 2.66
C LEU A 19 -10.30 -0.59 3.09
N ASN A 20 -10.92 -1.35 2.18
CA ASN A 20 -12.27 -1.88 2.37
C ASN A 20 -12.34 -3.42 2.25
N ARG A 21 -11.66 -4.09 3.19
CA ARG A 21 -11.78 -5.53 3.47
C ARG A 21 -11.97 -5.74 4.99
N PRO A 22 -12.99 -5.14 5.62
CA PRO A 22 -13.13 -5.11 7.09
C PRO A 22 -13.19 -6.49 7.72
N ASP A 23 -13.80 -7.49 7.06
CA ASP A 23 -13.89 -8.87 7.52
C ASP A 23 -12.54 -9.58 7.59
N ARG A 24 -11.53 -9.06 6.90
CA ARG A 24 -10.13 -9.50 6.91
C ARG A 24 -9.21 -8.47 7.57
N LEU A 25 -9.74 -7.55 8.38
CA LEU A 25 -8.98 -6.46 9.02
C LEU A 25 -8.15 -5.65 8.00
N ASN A 26 -8.68 -5.47 6.80
CA ASN A 26 -8.02 -4.80 5.68
C ASN A 26 -6.64 -5.40 5.34
N ALA A 27 -6.50 -6.73 5.49
CA ALA A 27 -5.28 -7.43 5.13
C ALA A 27 -4.94 -7.18 3.66
N PHE A 28 -3.67 -6.85 3.42
CA PHE A 28 -3.12 -6.38 2.16
C PHE A 28 -2.96 -7.54 1.17
N THR A 29 -3.41 -7.36 -0.05
CA THR A 29 -3.30 -8.32 -1.14
C THR A 29 -2.67 -7.70 -2.37
N VAL A 30 -2.25 -8.53 -3.34
CA VAL A 30 -1.77 -8.07 -4.65
C VAL A 30 -2.83 -7.19 -5.33
N ALA A 31 -4.10 -7.60 -5.31
CA ALA A 31 -5.20 -6.81 -5.88
C ALA A 31 -5.33 -5.44 -5.20
N MET A 32 -5.25 -5.38 -3.86
CA MET A 32 -5.27 -4.11 -3.13
C MET A 32 -4.07 -3.22 -3.49
N ALA A 33 -2.90 -3.82 -3.69
CA ALA A 33 -1.70 -3.08 -4.12
C ALA A 33 -1.90 -2.43 -5.50
N ASP A 34 -2.39 -3.19 -6.47
CA ASP A 34 -2.65 -2.71 -7.82
C ASP A 34 -3.70 -1.58 -7.82
N GLU A 35 -4.73 -1.74 -6.99
CA GLU A 35 -5.77 -0.72 -6.82
C GLU A 35 -5.23 0.55 -6.13
N LEU A 36 -4.39 0.42 -5.10
CA LEU A 36 -3.75 1.56 -4.42
C LEU A 36 -2.82 2.32 -5.37
N GLU A 37 -1.96 1.60 -6.08
CA GLU A 37 -1.04 2.20 -7.06
C GLU A 37 -1.82 2.99 -8.11
N HIS A 38 -2.89 2.40 -8.66
CA HIS A 38 -3.77 3.09 -9.60
C HIS A 38 -4.46 4.32 -8.97
N ALA A 39 -4.95 4.19 -7.72
CA ALA A 39 -5.67 5.27 -7.03
C ALA A 39 -4.75 6.49 -6.77
N PHE A 40 -3.52 6.26 -6.30
CA PHE A 40 -2.54 7.35 -6.07
C PHE A 40 -2.12 8.02 -7.38
N ARG A 41 -1.85 7.25 -8.43
CA ARG A 41 -1.52 7.81 -9.75
C ARG A 41 -2.66 8.66 -10.31
N ARG A 42 -3.90 8.17 -10.21
CA ARG A 42 -5.10 8.90 -10.62
C ARG A 42 -5.25 10.20 -9.83
N ALA A 43 -5.21 10.11 -8.50
CA ALA A 43 -5.39 11.27 -7.62
C ALA A 43 -4.31 12.34 -7.82
N SER A 44 -3.07 11.91 -8.13
CA SER A 44 -1.92 12.79 -8.34
C SER A 44 -2.17 13.81 -9.45
N THR A 45 -2.90 13.44 -10.49
CA THR A 45 -3.18 14.27 -11.67
C THR A 45 -4.61 14.80 -11.73
N ASP A 46 -5.47 14.42 -10.78
CA ASP A 46 -6.87 14.85 -10.75
C ASP A 46 -7.00 16.22 -10.07
N ASP A 47 -7.43 17.24 -10.82
CA ASP A 47 -7.65 18.61 -10.32
C ASP A 47 -8.79 18.69 -9.29
N ALA A 48 -9.71 17.73 -9.28
CA ALA A 48 -10.75 17.63 -8.26
C ALA A 48 -10.21 17.21 -6.89
N VAL A 49 -8.97 16.67 -6.83
CA VAL A 49 -8.32 16.23 -5.60
C VAL A 49 -7.27 17.26 -5.16
N GLY A 50 -7.43 17.82 -3.96
CA GLY A 50 -6.46 18.72 -3.34
C GLY A 50 -5.62 18.04 -2.26
N ALA A 51 -6.16 17.03 -1.58
CA ALA A 51 -5.48 16.23 -0.57
C ALA A 51 -6.08 14.83 -0.51
N ILE A 52 -5.33 13.88 0.06
CA ILE A 52 -5.73 12.48 0.19
C ILE A 52 -5.70 12.08 1.66
N VAL A 53 -6.79 11.49 2.14
CA VAL A 53 -6.85 10.84 3.46
C VAL A 53 -6.95 9.34 3.24
N VAL A 54 -6.02 8.58 3.79
CA VAL A 54 -6.03 7.10 3.75
C VAL A 54 -6.47 6.57 5.10
N THR A 55 -7.47 5.70 5.12
CA THR A 55 -7.99 5.07 6.34
C THR A 55 -8.43 3.63 6.09
N GLY A 56 -8.84 2.92 7.12
CA GLY A 56 -9.36 1.55 7.01
C GLY A 56 -10.83 1.45 7.39
N ALA A 57 -11.61 0.68 6.67
CA ALA A 57 -12.96 0.32 7.06
C ALA A 57 -12.95 -0.56 8.33
N GLY A 58 -13.93 -0.35 9.21
CA GLY A 58 -14.07 -1.15 10.43
C GLY A 58 -13.03 -0.84 11.51
N ARG A 59 -12.54 -1.89 12.20
CA ARG A 59 -11.73 -1.76 13.44
C ARG A 59 -10.22 -1.72 13.23
N ALA A 60 -9.74 -1.89 12.01
CA ALA A 60 -8.31 -1.91 11.70
C ALA A 60 -7.99 -0.94 10.56
N PHE A 61 -6.79 -0.38 10.57
CA PHE A 61 -6.25 0.28 9.40
C PHE A 61 -5.85 -0.77 8.36
N CYS A 62 -4.83 -1.59 8.65
CA CYS A 62 -4.40 -2.71 7.82
C CYS A 62 -3.61 -3.71 8.68
N ALA A 63 -4.05 -4.97 8.75
CA ALA A 63 -3.43 -6.00 9.59
C ALA A 63 -2.15 -6.62 9.00
N GLY A 64 -1.66 -6.12 7.88
CA GLY A 64 -0.48 -6.64 7.19
C GLY A 64 -0.83 -7.49 5.97
N MET A 65 0.17 -8.18 5.42
CA MET A 65 0.00 -9.03 4.24
C MET A 65 -0.97 -10.18 4.50
N ASP A 66 -1.89 -10.42 3.56
CA ASP A 66 -2.82 -11.56 3.60
C ASP A 66 -2.08 -12.83 3.17
N LEU A 67 -1.57 -13.56 4.16
CA LEU A 67 -0.78 -14.80 3.93
C LEU A 67 -1.67 -16.00 3.57
N ALA A 68 -2.99 -15.85 3.54
CA ALA A 68 -3.93 -16.92 3.20
C ALA A 68 -4.26 -16.96 1.69
N THR A 69 -3.77 -16.02 0.90
CA THR A 69 -3.99 -15.99 -0.55
C THR A 69 -3.10 -17.02 -1.26
N THR A 70 -3.59 -17.55 -2.38
CA THR A 70 -2.82 -18.47 -3.25
C THR A 70 -1.81 -17.70 -4.11
N GLY A 71 -0.69 -18.35 -4.46
CA GLY A 71 0.39 -17.75 -5.25
C GLY A 71 1.38 -16.96 -4.41
N ASN A 72 2.23 -16.18 -5.06
CA ASN A 72 3.20 -15.33 -4.36
C ASN A 72 2.47 -14.15 -3.70
N VAL A 73 2.37 -14.18 -2.37
CA VAL A 73 1.65 -13.15 -1.59
C VAL A 73 2.26 -11.76 -1.70
N PHE A 74 3.55 -11.68 -2.05
CA PHE A 74 4.26 -10.43 -2.27
C PHE A 74 4.14 -9.91 -3.71
N GLY A 75 3.49 -10.68 -4.61
CA GLY A 75 3.27 -10.31 -6.01
C GLY A 75 4.53 -10.37 -6.87
N LEU A 76 5.55 -11.11 -6.43
CA LEU A 76 6.75 -11.33 -7.20
C LEU A 76 6.52 -12.40 -8.28
N ASP A 77 7.12 -12.20 -9.44
CA ASP A 77 7.20 -13.20 -10.50
C ASP A 77 8.35 -14.18 -10.20
N GLU A 78 8.02 -15.33 -9.62
CA GLU A 78 8.99 -16.36 -9.23
C GLU A 78 9.70 -17.03 -10.43
N SER A 79 9.24 -16.80 -11.65
CA SER A 79 9.95 -17.24 -12.86
C SER A 79 11.14 -16.36 -13.20
N GLN A 80 11.20 -15.16 -12.63
CA GLN A 80 12.29 -14.20 -12.82
C GLN A 80 13.40 -14.47 -11.79
N HIS A 81 14.64 -14.49 -12.25
CA HIS A 81 15.82 -14.66 -11.40
C HIS A 81 16.85 -13.54 -11.69
N PRO A 82 16.54 -12.28 -11.38
CA PRO A 82 17.43 -11.17 -11.64
C PRO A 82 18.76 -11.31 -10.89
N THR A 83 19.86 -11.04 -11.58
CA THR A 83 21.19 -10.98 -10.97
C THR A 83 21.39 -9.62 -10.28
N LEU A 84 22.44 -9.50 -9.46
CA LEU A 84 22.84 -8.20 -8.87
C LEU A 84 23.17 -7.17 -9.95
N ALA A 85 23.76 -7.59 -11.07
CA ALA A 85 24.03 -6.70 -12.21
C ALA A 85 22.73 -6.21 -12.86
N ASP A 86 21.73 -7.09 -13.04
CA ASP A 86 20.43 -6.69 -13.56
C ASP A 86 19.75 -5.68 -12.63
N MET A 87 19.83 -5.90 -11.31
CA MET A 87 19.24 -4.96 -10.34
C MET A 87 19.97 -3.61 -10.31
N HIS A 88 21.27 -3.59 -10.60
CA HIS A 88 22.03 -2.34 -10.69
C HIS A 88 21.78 -1.60 -12.01
N ASP A 89 21.80 -2.31 -13.14
CA ASP A 89 21.87 -1.69 -14.46
C ASP A 89 20.51 -1.60 -15.16
N LYS A 90 19.51 -2.38 -14.73
CA LYS A 90 18.21 -2.52 -15.40
C LYS A 90 17.02 -2.37 -14.45
N LEU A 91 17.17 -1.61 -13.38
CA LEU A 91 16.08 -1.45 -12.38
C LEU A 91 14.85 -0.72 -12.96
N GLU A 92 14.97 -0.06 -14.10
CA GLU A 92 13.86 0.55 -14.85
C GLU A 92 13.12 -0.47 -15.77
N ASP A 93 13.70 -1.66 -15.99
CA ASP A 93 13.07 -2.69 -16.81
C ASP A 93 11.90 -3.34 -16.06
N PRO A 94 10.66 -3.28 -16.60
CA PRO A 94 9.49 -3.84 -15.95
C PRO A 94 9.58 -5.35 -15.66
N ALA A 95 10.35 -6.11 -16.46
CA ALA A 95 10.55 -7.54 -16.23
C ALA A 95 11.42 -7.76 -14.98
N ILE A 96 12.50 -6.98 -14.84
CA ILE A 96 13.38 -7.04 -13.66
C ILE A 96 12.62 -6.59 -12.42
N LEU A 97 11.87 -5.49 -12.51
CA LEU A 97 11.06 -4.98 -11.40
C LEU A 97 10.07 -6.01 -10.86
N ARG A 98 9.38 -6.76 -11.73
CA ARG A 98 8.45 -7.82 -11.30
C ARG A 98 9.12 -8.95 -10.51
N GLY A 99 10.40 -9.20 -10.74
CA GLY A 99 11.17 -10.22 -10.03
C GLY A 99 11.77 -9.76 -8.69
N VAL A 100 11.88 -8.44 -8.45
CA VAL A 100 12.60 -7.90 -7.28
C VAL A 100 11.81 -6.93 -6.42
N ARG A 101 10.79 -6.26 -6.97
CA ARG A 101 10.01 -5.28 -6.22
C ARG A 101 8.64 -5.84 -5.87
N ASP A 102 8.43 -6.10 -4.59
CA ASP A 102 7.16 -6.57 -4.07
C ASP A 102 6.05 -5.50 -4.19
N THR A 103 4.81 -5.93 -3.98
CA THR A 103 3.64 -5.05 -4.03
C THR A 103 3.68 -3.96 -2.98
N GLY A 104 4.25 -4.23 -1.81
CA GLY A 104 4.43 -3.24 -0.74
C GLY A 104 5.35 -2.11 -1.18
N GLY A 105 6.50 -2.45 -1.77
CA GLY A 105 7.44 -1.48 -2.32
C GLY A 105 6.83 -0.64 -3.44
N ARG A 106 6.01 -1.23 -4.32
CA ARG A 106 5.31 -0.49 -5.39
C ARG A 106 4.34 0.55 -4.82
N VAL A 107 3.55 0.17 -3.81
CA VAL A 107 2.60 1.09 -3.15
C VAL A 107 3.33 2.21 -2.42
N VAL A 108 4.41 1.89 -1.68
CA VAL A 108 5.23 2.90 -0.99
C VAL A 108 5.76 3.95 -1.97
N LEU A 109 6.26 3.52 -3.14
CA LEU A 109 6.72 4.45 -4.18
C LEU A 109 5.57 5.25 -4.79
N ALA A 110 4.40 4.64 -5.03
CA ALA A 110 3.24 5.36 -5.56
C ALA A 110 2.74 6.45 -4.59
N ILE A 111 2.84 6.22 -3.27
CA ILE A 111 2.55 7.24 -2.26
C ILE A 111 3.63 8.34 -2.29
N TYR A 112 4.90 7.95 -2.33
CA TYR A 112 6.03 8.89 -2.36
C TYR A 112 6.02 9.81 -3.58
N ASP A 113 5.68 9.27 -4.75
CA ASP A 113 5.61 10.00 -6.02
C ASP A 113 4.31 10.82 -6.18
N CYS A 114 3.37 10.68 -5.24
CA CYS A 114 2.10 11.39 -5.31
C CYS A 114 2.29 12.89 -5.13
N MET A 115 1.76 13.69 -6.06
CA MET A 115 1.87 15.14 -6.07
C MET A 115 0.84 15.86 -5.18
N LYS A 116 0.08 15.11 -4.39
CA LYS A 116 -0.93 15.64 -3.44
C LYS A 116 -0.51 15.31 -2.02
N PRO A 117 -0.79 16.18 -1.04
CA PRO A 117 -0.62 15.83 0.37
C PRO A 117 -1.36 14.53 0.74
N VAL A 118 -0.67 13.60 1.39
CA VAL A 118 -1.23 12.31 1.82
C VAL A 118 -1.23 12.22 3.34
N ILE A 119 -2.41 12.04 3.91
CA ILE A 119 -2.65 11.95 5.34
C ILE A 119 -3.06 10.52 5.69
N GLY A 120 -2.30 9.85 6.54
CA GLY A 120 -2.68 8.56 7.12
C GLY A 120 -3.57 8.77 8.34
N ALA A 121 -4.84 8.38 8.27
CA ALA A 121 -5.77 8.36 9.39
C ALA A 121 -5.86 6.93 9.93
N ILE A 122 -4.97 6.59 10.87
CA ILE A 122 -4.78 5.22 11.40
C ILE A 122 -5.84 4.96 12.46
N ASN A 123 -6.97 4.39 12.04
CA ASN A 123 -8.14 4.15 12.90
C ASN A 123 -8.02 2.92 13.81
N GLY A 124 -6.99 2.08 13.65
CA GLY A 124 -6.80 0.87 14.43
C GLY A 124 -5.47 0.20 14.15
N ALA A 125 -5.43 -1.15 14.18
CA ALA A 125 -4.20 -1.89 13.95
C ALA A 125 -3.60 -1.60 12.57
N ALA A 126 -2.31 -1.24 12.54
CA ALA A 126 -1.48 -1.05 11.35
C ALA A 126 -0.21 -1.90 11.51
N VAL A 127 -0.12 -3.03 10.79
CA VAL A 127 0.92 -4.05 11.03
C VAL A 127 1.64 -4.39 9.73
N GLY A 128 2.95 -4.61 9.79
CA GLY A 128 3.77 -4.94 8.63
C GLY A 128 3.62 -3.88 7.53
N ILE A 129 3.18 -4.28 6.33
CA ILE A 129 2.92 -3.33 5.23
C ILE A 129 1.89 -2.25 5.62
N GLY A 130 0.92 -2.57 6.50
CA GLY A 130 -0.03 -1.59 7.04
C GLY A 130 0.66 -0.47 7.83
N ALA A 131 1.79 -0.75 8.47
CA ALA A 131 2.61 0.26 9.14
C ALA A 131 3.57 0.94 8.15
N THR A 132 4.29 0.17 7.30
CA THR A 132 5.31 0.72 6.41
C THR A 132 4.74 1.60 5.31
N MET A 133 3.54 1.31 4.77
CA MET A 133 2.90 2.19 3.79
C MET A 133 2.57 3.59 4.34
N THR A 134 2.54 3.76 5.66
CA THR A 134 2.30 5.09 6.25
C THR A 134 3.55 5.96 6.32
N LEU A 135 4.75 5.38 6.16
CA LEU A 135 6.02 6.11 6.29
C LEU A 135 6.21 7.21 5.23
N PRO A 136 5.89 6.98 3.94
CA PRO A 136 6.00 8.02 2.92
C PRO A 136 4.86 9.05 2.94
N MET A 137 3.83 8.88 3.78
CA MET A 137 2.74 9.85 3.92
C MET A 137 3.22 11.12 4.65
N ASP A 138 2.70 12.28 4.31
CA ASP A 138 3.12 13.58 4.87
C ASP A 138 2.71 13.73 6.34
N VAL A 139 1.49 13.30 6.68
CA VAL A 139 0.95 13.40 8.04
C VAL A 139 0.39 12.04 8.48
N ARG A 140 0.63 11.67 9.72
CA ARG A 140 0.07 10.46 10.35
C ARG A 140 -0.71 10.86 11.58
N LEU A 141 -2.00 10.55 11.59
CA LEU A 141 -2.89 10.67 12.73
C LEU A 141 -3.27 9.26 13.17
N ALA A 142 -3.23 8.98 14.44
CA ALA A 142 -3.59 7.67 14.98
C ALA A 142 -4.66 7.82 16.06
N ALA A 143 -5.64 6.91 16.05
CA ALA A 143 -6.59 6.81 17.16
C ALA A 143 -5.87 6.38 18.42
N ASP A 144 -6.35 6.80 19.60
CA ASP A 144 -5.71 6.52 20.90
C ASP A 144 -5.44 5.03 21.15
N GLY A 145 -6.29 4.14 20.65
CA GLY A 145 -6.13 2.69 20.77
C GLY A 145 -5.40 2.02 19.61
N ALA A 146 -4.89 2.77 18.63
CA ALA A 146 -4.23 2.20 17.46
C ALA A 146 -2.94 1.47 17.86
N LYS A 147 -2.70 0.31 17.23
CA LYS A 147 -1.48 -0.50 17.44
C LYS A 147 -0.68 -0.53 16.16
N ILE A 148 0.51 0.06 16.18
CA ILE A 148 1.41 0.10 15.03
C ILE A 148 2.56 -0.88 15.27
N GLY A 149 2.82 -1.78 14.33
CA GLY A 149 3.83 -2.82 14.50
C GLY A 149 4.62 -3.17 13.24
N PHE A 150 5.95 -3.10 13.34
CA PHE A 150 6.90 -3.51 12.31
C PHE A 150 7.35 -4.95 12.62
N VAL A 151 6.51 -5.94 12.32
CA VAL A 151 6.66 -7.33 12.80
C VAL A 151 7.49 -8.22 11.87
N PHE A 152 8.24 -7.67 10.94
CA PHE A 152 9.00 -8.41 9.91
C PHE A 152 9.97 -9.45 10.52
N GLY A 153 10.66 -9.11 11.60
CA GLY A 153 11.57 -10.01 12.28
C GLY A 153 10.91 -11.30 12.83
N ARG A 154 9.57 -11.28 13.07
CA ARG A 154 8.84 -12.49 13.46
C ARG A 154 8.64 -13.47 12.31
N LEU A 155 8.73 -12.98 11.08
CA LEU A 155 8.60 -13.76 9.84
C LEU A 155 9.96 -14.06 9.21
N GLY A 156 11.06 -13.60 9.81
CA GLY A 156 12.40 -13.72 9.22
C GLY A 156 12.60 -12.87 7.96
N ILE A 157 11.79 -11.83 7.79
CA ILE A 157 11.85 -10.91 6.64
C ILE A 157 12.60 -9.65 7.06
N VAL A 158 13.52 -9.22 6.21
CA VAL A 158 14.17 -7.89 6.31
C VAL A 158 13.30 -6.90 5.54
N PRO A 159 12.85 -5.80 6.17
CA PRO A 159 12.03 -4.79 5.51
C PRO A 159 12.82 -3.96 4.50
#